data_d2f307c3b8b7121f22a89c124111e518
#
_entry.id   d2f307c3b8b7121f22a89c124111e518
#
_cell.length_a   1.000
_cell.length_b   1.000
_cell.length_c   1.000
_cell.angle_alpha   90.00
_cell.angle_beta   90.00
_cell.angle_gamma   90.00
#
_symmetry.space_group_name_H-M   'P 1'
#
loop_
_entity.id
_entity.type
_entity.pdbx_description
1 polymer ?
#
loop_
_entity_poly.entity_id
_entity_poly.type
_entity_poly.pdbx_seq_one_letter_code
_entity_poly.pdbx_strand_id
1 'polypeptide(L)'
;EIRLSLVGSEMCIRDSRQVVERYGGRFPAAYADVRSLKGVGDYTAAAVCSIAYDAPCAVVDGNVYRVLARLFDLDAPIDSTAGKRSFAELAQSQLDTAHPGRYNQAIMDFGALQCTPSSPRCEACPLAGRCLALAAGTVAVRPVKQSKTKVRDRWFNYLHISSGDRTLLRRREGRDIWQGLYEFPLIETEGPVELPELLRLPQFAELLGDAPWHLVR
;
A
#
# COMPACT_ATOMS: atom_id res chain seq x y z
N GLU A 1 14.35 -8.08 6.13
CA GLU A 1 13.48 -9.19 6.59
C GLU A 1 12.46 -9.49 5.49
N ILE A 2 12.64 -10.59 4.79
CA ILE A 2 11.66 -11.03 3.80
C ILE A 2 10.43 -11.47 4.59
N ARG A 3 9.34 -10.73 4.44
CA ARG A 3 8.07 -11.12 5.05
C ARG A 3 7.70 -12.51 4.54
N LEU A 4 7.51 -13.48 5.43
CA LEU A 4 7.09 -14.85 5.09
C LEU A 4 5.81 -14.87 4.22
N SER A 5 4.99 -13.82 4.26
CA SER A 5 3.81 -13.64 3.41
C SER A 5 4.12 -13.30 1.95
N LEU A 6 5.35 -12.93 1.62
CA LEU A 6 5.79 -12.66 0.24
C LEU A 6 6.45 -13.89 -0.40
N VAL A 7 7.06 -14.75 0.41
CA VAL A 7 7.71 -15.98 -0.07
C VAL A 7 6.78 -17.16 0.23
N GLY A 8 6.32 -17.85 -0.82
CA GLY A 8 5.44 -19.00 -0.68
C GLY A 8 3.95 -18.66 -0.47
N SER A 9 3.54 -17.41 -0.64
CA SER A 9 2.13 -17.09 -0.72
C SER A 9 1.51 -17.75 -1.96
N GLU A 10 0.23 -18.13 -1.89
CA GLU A 10 -0.47 -18.73 -3.02
C GLU A 10 -0.38 -17.85 -4.30
N MET A 11 -0.31 -16.55 -4.12
CA MET A 11 -0.14 -15.57 -5.19
C MET A 11 1.23 -15.69 -5.85
N CYS A 12 2.32 -15.69 -5.07
CA CYS A 12 3.69 -15.86 -5.58
C CYS A 12 3.90 -17.21 -6.27
N ILE A 13 3.28 -18.29 -5.75
CA ILE A 13 3.34 -19.62 -6.38
C ILE A 13 2.63 -19.60 -7.74
N ARG A 14 1.47 -18.95 -7.83
CA ARG A 14 0.72 -18.84 -9.08
C ARG A 14 1.45 -18.00 -10.11
N ASP A 15 2.00 -16.86 -9.71
CA ASP A 15 2.76 -15.98 -10.62
C ASP A 15 3.98 -16.71 -11.17
N SER A 16 4.75 -17.37 -10.32
CA SER A 16 5.93 -18.16 -10.74
C SER A 16 5.54 -19.28 -11.70
N ARG A 17 4.44 -20.00 -11.45
CA ARG A 17 3.92 -21.02 -12.37
C ARG A 17 3.54 -20.41 -13.72
N GLN A 18 2.81 -19.28 -13.74
CA GLN A 18 2.46 -18.60 -14.97
C GLN A 18 3.70 -18.17 -15.78
N VAL A 19 4.77 -17.69 -15.11
CA VAL A 19 6.01 -17.33 -15.78
C VAL A 19 6.66 -18.58 -16.41
N VAL A 20 6.69 -19.72 -15.71
CA VAL A 20 7.25 -20.95 -16.25
C VAL A 20 6.41 -21.49 -17.40
N GLU A 21 5.09 -21.62 -17.22
CA GLU A 21 4.18 -22.27 -18.16
C GLU A 21 3.96 -21.45 -19.43
N ARG A 22 3.80 -20.12 -19.30
CA ARG A 22 3.44 -19.24 -20.43
C ARG A 22 4.63 -18.57 -21.09
N TYR A 23 5.72 -18.36 -20.34
CA TYR A 23 6.89 -17.60 -20.80
C TYR A 23 8.20 -18.39 -20.70
N GLY A 24 8.14 -19.71 -20.52
CA GLY A 24 9.31 -20.59 -20.52
C GLY A 24 10.32 -20.26 -19.41
N GLY A 25 9.86 -19.77 -18.27
CA GLY A 25 10.69 -19.40 -17.13
C GLY A 25 11.36 -18.02 -17.26
N ARG A 26 11.11 -17.26 -18.33
CA ARG A 26 11.60 -15.90 -18.49
C ARG A 26 10.49 -14.90 -18.13
N PHE A 27 10.81 -13.95 -17.26
CA PHE A 27 9.83 -12.93 -16.90
C PHE A 27 9.52 -12.06 -18.13
N PRO A 28 8.21 -11.80 -18.45
CA PRO A 28 7.84 -11.03 -19.62
C PRO A 28 8.22 -9.55 -19.47
N ALA A 29 8.60 -8.89 -20.55
CA ALA A 29 8.96 -7.48 -20.57
C ALA A 29 7.83 -6.58 -21.12
N ALA A 30 6.89 -7.14 -21.89
CA ALA A 30 5.80 -6.36 -22.44
C ALA A 30 4.72 -6.07 -21.38
N TYR A 31 4.25 -4.82 -21.33
CA TYR A 31 3.26 -4.36 -20.34
C TYR A 31 2.01 -5.27 -20.24
N ALA A 32 1.46 -5.63 -21.39
CA ALA A 32 0.26 -6.47 -21.43
C ALA A 32 0.48 -7.85 -20.82
N ASP A 33 1.65 -8.44 -21.04
CA ASP A 33 2.04 -9.74 -20.49
C ASP A 33 2.26 -9.66 -18.98
N VAL A 34 3.03 -8.67 -18.52
CA VAL A 34 3.25 -8.43 -17.07
C VAL A 34 1.92 -8.16 -16.37
N ARG A 35 1.05 -7.33 -16.96
CA ARG A 35 -0.28 -7.01 -16.42
C ARG A 35 -1.19 -8.23 -16.34
N SER A 36 -1.00 -9.24 -17.19
CA SER A 36 -1.78 -10.48 -17.22
C SER A 36 -1.41 -11.44 -16.08
N LEU A 37 -0.29 -11.25 -15.40
CA LEU A 37 0.13 -12.08 -14.28
C LEU A 37 -0.83 -11.90 -13.10
N LYS A 38 -1.07 -12.98 -12.36
CA LYS A 38 -1.99 -12.97 -11.23
C LYS A 38 -1.48 -12.05 -10.13
N GLY A 39 -2.33 -11.13 -9.67
CA GLY A 39 -1.96 -10.17 -8.61
C GLY A 39 -1.21 -8.93 -9.09
N VAL A 40 -0.87 -8.84 -10.36
CA VAL A 40 -0.22 -7.65 -10.94
C VAL A 40 -1.27 -6.65 -11.41
N GLY A 41 -1.27 -5.47 -10.80
CA GLY A 41 -2.10 -4.31 -11.19
C GLY A 41 -1.39 -3.40 -12.19
N ASP A 42 -2.13 -2.38 -12.68
CA ASP A 42 -1.58 -1.41 -13.65
C ASP A 42 -0.32 -0.71 -13.13
N TYR A 43 -0.34 -0.31 -11.85
CA TYR A 43 0.83 0.29 -11.18
C TYR A 43 2.04 -0.64 -11.21
N THR A 44 1.87 -1.89 -10.73
CA THR A 44 2.99 -2.85 -10.66
C THR A 44 3.51 -3.19 -12.04
N ALA A 45 2.63 -3.38 -13.03
CA ALA A 45 3.04 -3.65 -14.40
C ALA A 45 3.86 -2.48 -14.99
N ALA A 46 3.38 -1.25 -14.83
CA ALA A 46 4.09 -0.07 -15.31
C ALA A 46 5.45 0.12 -14.62
N ALA A 47 5.51 -0.09 -13.30
CA ALA A 47 6.74 0.02 -12.54
C ALA A 47 7.78 -1.02 -12.98
N VAL A 48 7.38 -2.30 -13.07
CA VAL A 48 8.30 -3.36 -13.52
C VAL A 48 8.78 -3.09 -14.95
N CYS A 49 7.86 -2.79 -15.88
CA CYS A 49 8.21 -2.59 -17.27
C CYS A 49 9.14 -1.38 -17.47
N SER A 50 8.86 -0.26 -16.80
CA SER A 50 9.67 0.94 -16.97
C SER A 50 11.01 0.87 -16.24
N ILE A 51 11.06 0.30 -15.03
CA ILE A 51 12.28 0.29 -14.20
C ILE A 51 13.23 -0.84 -14.63
N ALA A 52 12.70 -2.03 -14.95
CA ALA A 52 13.54 -3.18 -15.28
C ALA A 52 13.82 -3.33 -16.79
N TYR A 53 12.97 -2.76 -17.65
CA TYR A 53 13.04 -2.96 -19.10
C TYR A 53 13.00 -1.67 -19.90
N ASP A 54 13.08 -0.50 -19.27
CA ASP A 54 12.99 0.82 -19.90
C ASP A 54 11.80 0.98 -20.86
N ALA A 55 10.70 0.24 -20.61
CA ALA A 55 9.50 0.39 -21.40
C ALA A 55 8.81 1.74 -21.11
N PRO A 56 8.31 2.45 -22.13
CA PRO A 56 7.75 3.80 -21.96
C PRO A 56 6.34 3.75 -21.34
N CYS A 57 6.25 3.25 -20.13
CA CYS A 57 5.01 3.12 -19.34
C CYS A 57 5.05 4.07 -18.14
N ALA A 58 4.09 4.98 -18.06
CA ALA A 58 3.98 5.87 -16.90
C ALA A 58 3.42 5.15 -15.69
N VAL A 59 4.02 5.38 -14.53
CA VAL A 59 3.55 4.89 -13.23
C VAL A 59 2.58 5.90 -12.63
N VAL A 60 1.44 5.44 -12.10
CA VAL A 60 0.49 6.28 -11.37
C VAL A 60 0.15 5.63 -10.04
N ASP A 61 0.84 6.06 -8.99
CA ASP A 61 0.56 5.70 -7.59
C ASP A 61 -0.06 6.88 -6.83
N GLY A 62 -0.27 6.72 -5.53
CA GLY A 62 -0.80 7.78 -4.68
C GLY A 62 0.05 9.05 -4.65
N ASN A 63 1.38 8.92 -4.80
CA ASN A 63 2.30 10.05 -4.87
C ASN A 63 2.16 10.79 -6.21
N VAL A 64 2.14 10.05 -7.31
CA VAL A 64 2.00 10.60 -8.67
C VAL A 64 0.64 11.27 -8.83
N TYR A 65 -0.46 10.65 -8.37
CA TYR A 65 -1.78 11.31 -8.35
C TYR A 65 -1.72 12.68 -7.67
N ARG A 66 -1.07 12.76 -6.52
CA ARG A 66 -0.97 13.99 -5.75
C ARG A 66 -0.12 15.05 -6.43
N VAL A 67 1.04 14.65 -6.97
CA VAL A 67 1.93 15.56 -7.71
C VAL A 67 1.22 16.13 -8.92
N LEU A 68 0.63 15.28 -9.77
CA LEU A 68 -0.06 15.72 -10.98
C LEU A 68 -1.31 16.55 -10.65
N ALA A 69 -2.11 16.13 -9.66
CA ALA A 69 -3.29 16.88 -9.25
C ALA A 69 -2.95 18.31 -8.78
N ARG A 70 -1.82 18.47 -8.09
CA ARG A 70 -1.37 19.79 -7.62
C ARG A 70 -0.67 20.58 -8.71
N LEU A 71 0.21 19.95 -9.47
CA LEU A 71 0.96 20.65 -10.53
C LEU A 71 0.03 21.24 -11.59
N PHE A 72 -1.02 20.52 -11.98
CA PHE A 72 -1.99 20.92 -13.00
C PHE A 72 -3.33 21.39 -12.45
N ASP A 73 -3.47 21.51 -11.13
CA ASP A 73 -4.70 21.88 -10.39
C ASP A 73 -5.94 21.08 -10.82
N LEU A 74 -5.79 19.77 -10.98
CA LEU A 74 -6.88 18.90 -11.42
C LEU A 74 -7.85 18.60 -10.28
N ASP A 75 -9.14 18.77 -10.56
CA ASP A 75 -10.25 18.50 -9.64
C ASP A 75 -10.93 17.16 -9.89
N ALA A 76 -10.52 16.42 -10.92
CA ALA A 76 -11.02 15.09 -11.21
C ALA A 76 -10.73 14.13 -10.03
N PRO A 77 -11.75 13.43 -9.49
CA PRO A 77 -11.54 12.53 -8.37
C PRO A 77 -10.67 11.34 -8.75
N ILE A 78 -9.57 11.14 -8.03
CA ILE A 78 -8.57 10.08 -8.33
C ILE A 78 -9.10 8.65 -8.12
N ASP A 79 -10.20 8.48 -7.41
CA ASP A 79 -10.86 7.20 -7.15
C ASP A 79 -12.02 6.91 -8.10
N SER A 80 -12.40 7.84 -8.99
CA SER A 80 -13.36 7.62 -10.05
C SER A 80 -12.71 6.95 -11.27
N THR A 81 -13.50 6.22 -12.07
CA THR A 81 -13.02 5.60 -13.32
C THR A 81 -12.53 6.64 -14.32
N ALA A 82 -13.28 7.74 -14.48
CA ALA A 82 -12.91 8.83 -15.38
C ALA A 82 -11.62 9.53 -14.90
N GLY A 83 -11.52 9.82 -13.59
CA GLY A 83 -10.31 10.41 -13.00
C GLY A 83 -9.08 9.53 -13.21
N LYS A 84 -9.16 8.24 -12.90
CA LYS A 84 -8.05 7.30 -13.12
C LYS A 84 -7.56 7.31 -14.56
N ARG A 85 -8.48 7.33 -15.53
CA ARG A 85 -8.14 7.39 -16.94
C ARG A 85 -7.44 8.72 -17.30
N SER A 86 -8.02 9.84 -16.90
CA SER A 86 -7.46 11.17 -17.16
C SER A 86 -6.05 11.33 -16.59
N PHE A 87 -5.83 10.87 -15.34
CA PHE A 87 -4.51 10.92 -14.73
C PHE A 87 -3.50 9.98 -15.39
N ALA A 88 -3.92 8.80 -15.85
CA ALA A 88 -3.06 7.88 -16.59
C ALA A 88 -2.63 8.47 -17.94
N GLU A 89 -3.56 9.09 -18.68
CA GLU A 89 -3.28 9.77 -19.94
C GLU A 89 -2.33 10.96 -19.72
N LEU A 90 -2.56 11.76 -18.68
CA LEU A 90 -1.68 12.87 -18.32
C LEU A 90 -0.28 12.38 -17.93
N ALA A 91 -0.19 11.37 -17.04
CA ALA A 91 1.10 10.81 -16.63
C ALA A 91 1.90 10.30 -17.83
N GLN A 92 1.21 9.60 -18.77
CA GLN A 92 1.84 9.10 -20.00
C GLN A 92 2.33 10.23 -20.89
N SER A 93 1.61 11.36 -20.96
CA SER A 93 2.01 12.53 -21.76
C SER A 93 3.21 13.28 -21.18
N GLN A 94 3.46 13.15 -19.88
CA GLN A 94 4.58 13.81 -19.19
C GLN A 94 5.82 12.92 -19.09
N LEU A 95 5.72 11.65 -19.48
CA LEU A 95 6.78 10.67 -19.32
C LEU A 95 8.02 11.04 -20.17
N ASP A 96 9.19 11.05 -19.54
CA ASP A 96 10.46 11.01 -20.28
C ASP A 96 10.64 9.60 -20.90
N THR A 97 10.32 9.49 -22.20
CA THR A 97 10.40 8.22 -22.91
C THR A 97 11.82 7.73 -23.17
N ALA A 98 12.81 8.60 -23.02
CA ALA A 98 14.21 8.22 -23.13
C ALA A 98 14.73 7.53 -21.85
N HIS A 99 14.16 7.90 -20.68
CA HIS A 99 14.57 7.36 -19.39
C HIS A 99 13.34 7.09 -18.51
N PRO A 100 12.41 6.20 -18.92
CA PRO A 100 11.10 6.07 -18.28
C PRO A 100 11.18 5.58 -16.83
N GLY A 101 12.05 4.62 -16.53
CA GLY A 101 12.27 4.13 -15.19
C GLY A 101 12.78 5.20 -14.23
N ARG A 102 13.75 6.00 -14.68
CA ARG A 102 14.32 7.12 -13.91
C ARG A 102 13.27 8.20 -13.65
N TYR A 103 12.49 8.55 -14.68
CA TYR A 103 11.41 9.54 -14.54
C TYR A 103 10.35 9.07 -13.54
N ASN A 104 9.87 7.84 -13.66
CA ASN A 104 8.87 7.27 -12.76
C ASN A 104 9.36 7.25 -11.31
N GLN A 105 10.60 6.82 -11.09
CA GLN A 105 11.18 6.85 -9.74
C GLN A 105 11.27 8.27 -9.21
N ALA A 106 11.73 9.21 -10.00
CA ALA A 106 11.88 10.61 -9.59
C ALA A 106 10.55 11.26 -9.21
N ILE A 107 9.47 11.04 -9.96
CA ILE A 107 8.16 11.63 -9.64
C ILE A 107 7.53 10.97 -8.39
N MET A 108 7.73 9.66 -8.17
CA MET A 108 7.28 8.99 -6.94
C MET A 108 8.03 9.53 -5.72
N ASP A 109 9.35 9.64 -5.79
CA ASP A 109 10.19 10.18 -4.72
C ASP A 109 9.88 11.66 -4.45
N PHE A 110 9.67 12.45 -5.49
CA PHE A 110 9.23 13.84 -5.35
C PHE A 110 7.90 13.95 -4.60
N GLY A 111 6.95 13.08 -4.90
CA GLY A 111 5.68 13.01 -4.18
C GLY A 111 5.84 12.57 -2.73
N ALA A 112 6.77 11.66 -2.44
CA ALA A 112 7.01 11.17 -1.09
C ALA A 112 7.78 12.16 -0.22
N LEU A 113 8.75 12.88 -0.78
CA LEU A 113 9.69 13.70 -0.02
C LEU A 113 9.41 15.20 -0.05
N GLN A 114 8.93 15.72 -1.19
CA GLN A 114 8.70 17.15 -1.43
C GLN A 114 7.23 17.51 -1.40
N CYS A 115 6.43 16.88 -2.27
CA CYS A 115 5.00 17.17 -2.42
C CYS A 115 4.17 16.25 -1.49
N THR A 116 4.45 16.28 -0.19
CA THR A 116 3.85 15.41 0.84
C THR A 116 2.33 15.63 0.98
N PRO A 117 1.57 14.63 1.51
CA PRO A 117 0.12 14.76 1.71
C PRO A 117 -0.25 15.95 2.60
N SER A 118 0.39 16.03 3.75
CA SER A 118 0.21 17.11 4.73
C SER A 118 1.45 17.98 4.74
N SER A 119 1.28 19.30 4.79
CA SER A 119 2.38 20.26 4.91
C SER A 119 3.51 20.11 3.85
N PRO A 120 3.20 20.13 2.54
CA PRO A 120 4.23 20.10 1.52
C PRO A 120 5.10 21.37 1.60
N ARG A 121 6.41 21.22 1.36
CA ARG A 121 7.36 22.34 1.42
C ARG A 121 7.34 23.18 0.13
N CYS A 122 6.23 23.89 -0.11
CA CYS A 122 6.02 24.60 -1.37
C CYS A 122 7.01 25.73 -1.61
N GLU A 123 7.49 26.40 -0.56
CA GLU A 123 8.47 27.50 -0.66
C GLU A 123 9.83 27.03 -1.21
N ALA A 124 10.24 25.80 -0.87
CA ALA A 124 11.48 25.19 -1.36
C ALA A 124 11.25 24.26 -2.57
N CYS A 125 10.07 24.29 -3.18
CA CYS A 125 9.72 23.39 -4.27
C CYS A 125 10.28 23.88 -5.60
N PRO A 126 11.08 23.08 -6.34
CA PRO A 126 11.59 23.48 -7.64
C PRO A 126 10.52 23.70 -8.70
N LEU A 127 9.32 23.17 -8.49
CA LEU A 127 8.16 23.33 -9.37
C LEU A 127 7.19 24.43 -8.90
N ALA A 128 7.50 25.19 -7.84
CA ALA A 128 6.61 26.22 -7.29
C ALA A 128 6.10 27.21 -8.34
N GLY A 129 6.99 27.72 -9.20
CA GLY A 129 6.63 28.69 -10.26
C GLY A 129 5.77 28.12 -11.39
N ARG A 130 5.55 26.80 -11.44
CA ARG A 130 4.71 26.13 -12.44
C ARG A 130 3.52 25.41 -11.82
N CYS A 131 3.41 25.42 -10.49
CA CYS A 131 2.37 24.69 -9.77
C CYS A 131 1.05 25.48 -9.78
N LEU A 132 0.07 25.02 -10.56
CA LEU A 132 -1.22 25.68 -10.68
C LEU A 132 -2.02 25.65 -9.38
N ALA A 133 -1.97 24.56 -8.61
CA ALA A 133 -2.63 24.48 -7.31
C ALA A 133 -2.01 25.45 -6.28
N LEU A 134 -0.69 25.70 -6.35
CA LEU A 134 -0.06 26.71 -5.50
C LEU A 134 -0.52 28.12 -5.87
N ALA A 135 -0.56 28.43 -7.16
CA ALA A 135 -1.04 29.72 -7.65
C ALA A 135 -2.53 29.96 -7.32
N ALA A 136 -3.34 28.90 -7.37
CA ALA A 136 -4.78 28.96 -7.06
C ALA A 136 -5.11 28.81 -5.55
N GLY A 137 -4.13 28.51 -4.69
CA GLY A 137 -4.37 28.27 -3.26
C GLY A 137 -5.09 26.94 -2.96
N THR A 138 -5.09 25.98 -3.89
CA THR A 138 -5.86 24.71 -3.81
C THR A 138 -5.03 23.50 -3.36
N VAL A 139 -3.76 23.69 -3.00
CA VAL A 139 -2.82 22.60 -2.62
C VAL A 139 -3.40 21.67 -1.56
N ALA A 140 -4.10 22.21 -0.55
CA ALA A 140 -4.64 21.44 0.57
C ALA A 140 -5.83 20.55 0.18
N VAL A 141 -6.54 20.90 -0.90
CA VAL A 141 -7.73 20.18 -1.38
C VAL A 141 -7.44 19.28 -2.59
N ARG A 142 -6.20 19.19 -3.01
CA ARG A 142 -5.74 18.31 -4.09
C ARG A 142 -4.89 17.15 -3.53
N PRO A 143 -5.06 15.94 -4.01
CA PRO A 143 -6.05 15.47 -5.00
C PRO A 143 -7.46 15.32 -4.40
N VAL A 144 -8.47 15.43 -5.26
CA VAL A 144 -9.88 15.18 -4.88
C VAL A 144 -10.15 13.69 -4.81
N LYS A 145 -11.00 13.27 -3.85
CA LYS A 145 -11.54 11.92 -3.72
C LYS A 145 -13.06 11.98 -3.57
N GLN A 146 -13.78 11.10 -4.26
CA GLN A 146 -15.23 10.93 -4.09
C GLN A 146 -15.57 10.19 -2.80
N SER A 147 -14.80 9.13 -2.52
CA SER A 147 -15.03 8.28 -1.35
C SER A 147 -14.25 8.81 -0.16
N LYS A 148 -14.95 9.17 0.91
CA LYS A 148 -14.30 9.38 2.20
C LYS A 148 -14.07 8.00 2.83
N THR A 149 -12.82 7.65 3.10
CA THR A 149 -12.49 6.46 3.89
C THR A 149 -13.10 6.64 5.27
N LYS A 150 -14.03 5.73 5.64
CA LYS A 150 -14.51 5.68 7.02
C LYS A 150 -13.36 5.22 7.90
N VAL A 151 -12.86 6.10 8.74
CA VAL A 151 -11.91 5.74 9.78
C VAL A 151 -12.69 5.00 10.86
N ARG A 152 -12.20 3.86 11.29
CA ARG A 152 -12.69 3.10 12.42
C ARG A 152 -11.53 2.91 13.39
N ASP A 153 -11.66 3.45 14.56
CA ASP A 153 -10.71 3.21 15.64
C ASP A 153 -10.91 1.78 16.13
N ARG A 154 -9.81 1.07 16.33
CA ARG A 154 -9.79 -0.32 16.79
C ARG A 154 -8.69 -0.47 17.83
N TRP A 155 -9.02 -1.09 18.94
CA TRP A 155 -8.09 -1.34 20.04
C TRP A 155 -7.70 -2.81 20.05
N PHE A 156 -6.46 -3.09 19.65
CA PHE A 156 -5.89 -4.43 19.56
C PHE A 156 -5.02 -4.72 20.76
N ASN A 157 -5.46 -5.65 21.60
CA ASN A 157 -4.69 -6.12 22.75
C ASN A 157 -4.09 -7.48 22.38
N TYR A 158 -2.81 -7.48 21.96
CA TYR A 158 -2.09 -8.69 21.61
C TYR A 158 -1.49 -9.35 22.84
N LEU A 159 -1.67 -10.66 22.97
CA LEU A 159 -1.15 -11.47 24.06
C LEU A 159 0.00 -12.35 23.57
N HIS A 160 1.21 -12.09 24.06
CA HIS A 160 2.34 -12.98 23.82
C HIS A 160 2.31 -14.10 24.86
N ILE A 161 1.77 -15.25 24.49
CA ILE A 161 1.67 -16.42 25.35
C ILE A 161 2.77 -17.39 24.96
N SER A 162 3.64 -17.74 25.93
CA SER A 162 4.74 -18.68 25.74
C SER A 162 4.70 -19.83 26.74
N SER A 163 5.17 -20.99 26.32
CA SER A 163 5.33 -22.20 27.16
C SER A 163 6.62 -22.91 26.76
N GLY A 164 7.64 -22.86 27.60
CA GLY A 164 8.98 -23.33 27.26
C GLY A 164 9.55 -22.56 26.05
N ASP A 165 9.90 -23.28 24.99
CA ASP A 165 10.45 -22.76 23.75
C ASP A 165 9.39 -22.41 22.69
N ARG A 166 8.11 -22.53 23.03
CA ARG A 166 6.98 -22.35 22.10
C ARG A 166 6.20 -21.08 22.39
N THR A 167 5.64 -20.50 21.35
CA THR A 167 4.70 -19.38 21.47
C THR A 167 3.40 -19.69 20.75
N LEU A 168 2.29 -19.19 21.29
CA LEU A 168 0.98 -19.36 20.69
C LEU A 168 0.77 -18.34 19.57
N LEU A 169 0.41 -18.83 18.39
CA LEU A 169 -0.02 -18.03 17.26
C LEU A 169 -1.37 -18.53 16.76
N ARG A 170 -2.19 -17.61 16.26
CA ARG A 170 -3.44 -17.94 15.57
C ARG A 170 -3.40 -17.41 14.14
N ARG A 171 -4.08 -18.08 13.23
CA ARG A 171 -4.30 -17.59 11.87
C ARG A 171 -5.50 -16.64 11.83
N ARG A 172 -5.38 -15.50 11.14
CA ARG A 172 -6.50 -14.59 10.90
C ARG A 172 -7.44 -15.18 9.84
N GLU A 173 -8.64 -15.59 10.24
CA GLU A 173 -9.60 -16.28 9.35
C GLU A 173 -10.71 -15.34 8.84
N GLY A 174 -10.98 -14.24 9.53
CA GLY A 174 -12.02 -13.28 9.17
C GLY A 174 -11.69 -12.48 7.91
N ARG A 175 -12.75 -11.95 7.27
CA ARG A 175 -12.58 -10.96 6.17
C ARG A 175 -12.16 -9.60 6.74
N ASP A 176 -10.88 -9.47 7.06
CA ASP A 176 -10.31 -8.30 7.71
C ASP A 176 -8.89 -8.06 7.16
N ILE A 177 -8.24 -6.96 7.60
CA ILE A 177 -6.84 -6.69 7.28
C ILE A 177 -5.97 -7.90 7.65
N TRP A 178 -5.00 -8.19 6.79
CA TRP A 178 -4.04 -9.29 6.98
C TRP A 178 -4.67 -10.70 7.08
N GLN A 179 -5.82 -10.91 6.45
CA GLN A 179 -6.44 -12.24 6.36
C GLN A 179 -5.44 -13.31 5.91
N GLY A 180 -5.42 -14.43 6.60
CA GLY A 180 -4.53 -15.57 6.32
C GLY A 180 -3.13 -15.47 6.91
N LEU A 181 -2.73 -14.33 7.48
CA LEU A 181 -1.48 -14.20 8.23
C LEU A 181 -1.63 -14.74 9.64
N TYR A 182 -0.49 -15.08 10.25
CA TYR A 182 -0.43 -15.48 11.65
C TYR A 182 -0.16 -14.26 12.54
N GLU A 183 -0.79 -14.24 13.70
CA GLU A 183 -0.66 -13.20 14.72
C GLU A 183 -0.64 -13.82 16.11
N PHE A 184 -0.18 -13.06 17.10
CA PHE A 184 -0.44 -13.41 18.50
C PHE A 184 -1.94 -13.41 18.79
N PRO A 185 -2.42 -14.18 19.78
CA PRO A 185 -3.79 -14.07 20.23
C PRO A 185 -4.19 -12.61 20.48
N LEU A 186 -5.33 -12.22 19.95
CA LEU A 186 -5.82 -10.84 19.95
C LEU A 186 -7.17 -10.78 20.65
N ILE A 187 -7.29 -9.87 21.62
CA ILE A 187 -8.56 -9.43 22.18
C ILE A 187 -8.83 -8.02 21.65
N GLU A 188 -9.84 -7.87 20.80
CA GLU A 188 -10.27 -6.57 20.30
C GLU A 188 -11.31 -5.99 21.26
N THR A 189 -11.11 -4.72 21.68
CA THR A 189 -12.00 -4.00 22.58
C THR A 189 -12.60 -2.77 21.91
N GLU A 190 -13.68 -2.23 22.45
CA GLU A 190 -14.34 -1.02 21.90
C GLU A 190 -13.60 0.28 22.25
N GLY A 191 -12.69 0.23 23.22
CA GLY A 191 -11.89 1.34 23.71
C GLY A 191 -10.56 0.87 24.28
N PRO A 192 -9.71 1.78 24.71
CA PRO A 192 -8.47 1.44 25.41
C PRO A 192 -8.82 0.77 26.74
N VAL A 193 -8.13 -0.30 27.08
CA VAL A 193 -8.29 -1.04 28.33
C VAL A 193 -6.96 -1.18 29.06
N GLU A 194 -6.99 -1.07 30.35
CA GLU A 194 -5.83 -1.32 31.21
C GLU A 194 -5.66 -2.83 31.47
N LEU A 195 -4.43 -3.24 31.78
CA LEU A 195 -4.12 -4.66 32.02
C LEU A 195 -5.05 -5.37 33.02
N PRO A 196 -5.38 -4.79 34.20
CA PRO A 196 -6.29 -5.44 35.14
C PRO A 196 -7.70 -5.68 34.60
N GLU A 197 -8.16 -4.84 33.67
CA GLU A 197 -9.45 -4.98 33.01
C GLU A 197 -9.36 -6.06 31.91
N LEU A 198 -8.30 -6.04 31.10
CA LEU A 198 -8.05 -7.03 30.07
C LEU A 198 -8.03 -8.45 30.64
N LEU A 199 -7.39 -8.66 31.79
CA LEU A 199 -7.31 -9.97 32.46
C LEU A 199 -8.66 -10.49 32.98
N ARG A 200 -9.68 -9.63 33.10
CA ARG A 200 -11.05 -10.02 33.54
C ARG A 200 -11.98 -10.35 32.37
N LEU A 201 -11.55 -10.05 31.13
CA LEU A 201 -12.38 -10.32 29.97
C LEU A 201 -12.57 -11.84 29.76
N PRO A 202 -13.78 -12.30 29.42
CA PRO A 202 -14.03 -13.72 29.13
C PRO A 202 -13.09 -14.29 28.09
N GLN A 203 -12.78 -13.53 27.06
CA GLN A 203 -11.86 -13.94 25.97
C GLN A 203 -10.44 -14.24 26.49
N PHE A 204 -10.01 -13.58 27.56
CA PHE A 204 -8.71 -13.88 28.18
C PHE A 204 -8.73 -15.26 28.85
N ALA A 205 -9.80 -15.56 29.59
CA ALA A 205 -9.97 -16.86 30.21
C ALA A 205 -10.10 -17.98 29.16
N GLU A 206 -10.82 -17.75 28.07
CA GLU A 206 -10.95 -18.71 26.96
C GLU A 206 -9.60 -19.06 26.31
N LEU A 207 -8.68 -18.09 26.20
CA LEU A 207 -7.36 -18.31 25.62
C LEU A 207 -6.43 -19.17 26.48
N LEU A 208 -6.52 -19.05 27.79
CA LEU A 208 -5.64 -19.75 28.74
C LEU A 208 -6.27 -21.02 29.31
N GLY A 209 -7.61 -21.12 29.32
CA GLY A 209 -8.31 -22.20 29.98
C GLY A 209 -7.91 -22.30 31.46
N ASP A 210 -7.79 -23.52 31.95
CA ASP A 210 -7.38 -23.80 33.34
C ASP A 210 -5.87 -23.89 33.54
N ALA A 211 -5.08 -23.53 32.49
CA ALA A 211 -3.63 -23.59 32.57
C ALA A 211 -3.07 -22.57 33.57
N PRO A 212 -2.15 -22.94 34.46
CA PRO A 212 -1.49 -22.00 35.33
C PRO A 212 -0.65 -21.02 34.50
N TRP A 213 -0.81 -19.74 34.76
CA TRP A 213 -0.06 -18.68 34.07
C TRP A 213 0.51 -17.64 35.04
N HIS A 214 1.53 -16.94 34.61
CA HIS A 214 2.07 -15.78 35.31
C HIS A 214 2.42 -14.69 34.31
N LEU A 215 2.30 -13.44 34.72
CA LEU A 215 2.61 -12.29 33.91
C LEU A 215 4.14 -12.05 33.91
N VAL A 216 4.73 -11.98 32.73
CA VAL A 216 6.11 -11.55 32.52
C VAL A 216 6.09 -10.10 32.02
N ARG A 217 6.81 -9.20 32.69
CA ARG A 217 6.93 -7.78 32.34
C ARG A 217 8.26 -7.51 31.66
#